data_ffd1ff62786b8548a0dfec405aa809f7
#
_entry.id   ffd1ff62786b8548a0dfec405aa809f7
#
_cell.length_a   1.000
_cell.length_b   1.000
_cell.length_c   1.000
_cell.angle_alpha   90.00
_cell.angle_beta   90.00
_cell.angle_gamma   90.00
#
_symmetry.space_group_name_H-M   'P 1'
#
loop_
_entity.id
_entity.type
_entity.pdbx_description
1 polymer ?
#
loop_
_entity_poly.entity_id
_entity_poly.type
_entity_poly.pdbx_seq_one_letter_code
_entity_poly.pdbx_strand_id
1 'polypeptide(L)'
;MFDFFEKIATGIGFKLIDNFSDKVAEWIKGIFENCKEVDSGYGAKNASSGNYAQNASSGYGAKNASSGDYAKNASSGDYAKNASSGNYAKNASSGDYAKNASSGYGAKNASSGYGAQNASSGDYAQNASSGDYAKNASSGYGAKNASSGDYAQNASSGDYAKNIITGKNSICFDCGYKGMIKAIKGTWISLAEYGKDKEGNTIPIYAKSAQIGNKEYKDHNGKILKSNTYYMLWKKEFYAVDNYDGIWTIKLSEHKRDKIKIIKAVDIDTLLDDEIKEIYIAKERRLSAHGYTLREAIEDLTLKKLENVNTDEIVAKIKETGKVTRSQYRAITGACSFGTNKFCEEHNIQDLEEIELTELRKILINDYGAEKFWKMIGE
;
A
#
# COMPACT_ATOMS: atom_id res chain seq x y z
N MET A 1 -12.54 0.07 -12.16
CA MET A 1 -11.89 1.39 -12.00
C MET A 1 -11.43 1.65 -10.57
N PHE A 2 -12.24 1.33 -9.53
CA PHE A 2 -11.83 1.34 -8.12
C PHE A 2 -10.55 0.52 -7.90
N ASP A 3 -10.52 -0.67 -8.46
CA ASP A 3 -9.41 -1.63 -8.46
C ASP A 3 -8.09 -1.06 -9.03
N PHE A 4 -8.16 -0.09 -9.91
CA PHE A 4 -6.99 0.56 -10.52
C PHE A 4 -6.25 1.50 -9.56
N PHE A 5 -7.00 2.36 -8.85
CA PHE A 5 -6.40 3.25 -7.85
C PHE A 5 -5.97 2.48 -6.61
N GLU A 6 -6.68 1.41 -6.26
CA GLU A 6 -6.31 0.51 -5.18
C GLU A 6 -5.03 -0.27 -5.51
N LYS A 7 -4.85 -0.73 -6.75
CA LYS A 7 -3.64 -1.40 -7.24
C LYS A 7 -2.44 -0.47 -7.38
N ILE A 8 -2.60 0.81 -7.79
CA ILE A 8 -1.53 1.81 -7.65
C ILE A 8 -1.16 1.99 -6.17
N ALA A 9 -2.17 2.03 -5.31
CA ALA A 9 -2.00 2.23 -3.88
C ALA A 9 -1.35 1.05 -3.17
N THR A 10 -1.58 -0.18 -3.62
CA THR A 10 -1.05 -1.42 -3.00
C THR A 10 0.27 -1.91 -3.59
N GLY A 11 0.84 -1.21 -4.56
CA GLY A 11 2.15 -1.57 -5.11
C GLY A 11 2.14 -2.75 -6.09
N ILE A 12 0.96 -3.13 -6.58
CA ILE A 12 0.87 -4.16 -7.62
C ILE A 12 1.16 -3.53 -8.99
N GLY A 13 2.36 -3.70 -9.43
CA GLY A 13 2.76 -3.78 -10.82
C GLY A 13 2.91 -2.48 -11.60
N PHE A 14 4.11 -2.23 -12.06
CA PHE A 14 4.55 -1.26 -13.06
C PHE A 14 3.66 -1.15 -14.30
N LYS A 15 3.03 -2.24 -14.72
CA LYS A 15 2.11 -2.30 -15.88
C LYS A 15 0.88 -1.38 -15.78
N LEU A 16 0.59 -0.84 -14.58
CA LEU A 16 -0.58 0.03 -14.38
C LEU A 16 -0.27 1.51 -14.57
N ILE A 17 1.01 1.90 -14.48
CA ILE A 17 1.43 3.29 -14.73
C ILE A 17 1.57 3.54 -16.24
N ASP A 18 2.00 2.55 -17.00
CA ASP A 18 2.16 2.66 -18.46
C ASP A 18 0.85 2.97 -19.21
N ASN A 19 -0.30 2.55 -18.63
CA ASN A 19 -1.64 2.85 -19.19
C ASN A 19 -2.41 3.90 -18.38
N PHE A 20 -1.71 4.70 -17.54
CA PHE A 20 -2.37 5.66 -16.66
C PHE A 20 -3.04 6.79 -17.43
N SER A 21 -2.39 7.36 -18.45
CA SER A 21 -2.96 8.41 -19.30
C SER A 21 -4.25 7.98 -19.98
N ASP A 22 -4.26 6.77 -20.55
CA ASP A 22 -5.43 6.23 -21.23
C ASP A 22 -6.59 6.01 -20.28
N LYS A 23 -6.31 5.53 -19.07
CA LYS A 23 -7.33 5.33 -18.04
C LYS A 23 -7.84 6.61 -17.41
N VAL A 24 -7.02 7.64 -17.29
CA VAL A 24 -7.49 8.98 -16.90
C VAL A 24 -8.37 9.56 -18.01
N ALA A 25 -7.99 9.42 -19.27
CA ALA A 25 -8.78 9.85 -20.40
C ALA A 25 -10.15 9.12 -20.48
N GLU A 26 -10.15 7.78 -20.35
CA GLU A 26 -11.39 6.98 -20.26
C GLU A 26 -12.28 7.40 -19.08
N TRP A 27 -11.68 7.67 -17.93
CA TRP A 27 -12.44 8.10 -16.76
C TRP A 27 -13.03 9.51 -16.95
N ILE A 28 -12.25 10.43 -17.49
CA ILE A 28 -12.75 11.78 -17.86
C ILE A 28 -13.90 11.63 -18.85
N LYS A 29 -13.73 10.84 -19.93
CA LYS A 29 -14.78 10.55 -20.91
C LYS A 29 -16.04 9.99 -20.24
N GLY A 30 -15.89 9.01 -19.33
CA GLY A 30 -17.04 8.45 -18.60
C GLY A 30 -17.77 9.46 -17.69
N ILE A 31 -17.10 10.51 -17.18
CA ILE A 31 -17.78 11.61 -16.48
C ILE A 31 -18.53 12.47 -17.47
N PHE A 32 -17.93 12.86 -18.60
CA PHE A 32 -18.58 13.68 -19.63
C PHE A 32 -19.83 12.98 -20.20
N GLU A 33 -19.76 11.69 -20.47
CA GLU A 33 -20.91 10.90 -20.98
C GLU A 33 -22.06 10.79 -19.96
N ASN A 34 -21.79 10.90 -18.67
CA ASN A 34 -22.80 10.81 -17.61
C ASN A 34 -23.25 12.18 -17.05
N CYS A 35 -22.65 13.28 -17.50
CA CYS A 35 -23.12 14.64 -17.16
C CYS A 35 -24.27 15.06 -18.05
N LYS A 36 -25.34 15.55 -17.44
CA LYS A 36 -26.50 16.07 -18.19
C LYS A 36 -26.17 17.36 -18.96
N GLU A 37 -25.23 18.13 -18.46
CA GLU A 37 -24.77 19.38 -19.09
C GLU A 37 -23.23 19.45 -18.98
N VAL A 38 -22.58 19.72 -20.13
CA VAL A 38 -21.14 19.99 -20.21
C VAL A 38 -20.97 21.41 -20.70
N ASP A 39 -20.40 22.27 -19.85
CA ASP A 39 -20.14 23.64 -20.25
C ASP A 39 -18.80 23.71 -21.03
N SER A 40 -18.87 24.09 -22.30
CA SER A 40 -17.73 24.23 -23.22
C SER A 40 -17.22 25.66 -23.38
N GLY A 41 -17.82 26.60 -22.69
CA GLY A 41 -17.46 28.02 -22.80
C GLY A 41 -16.05 28.34 -22.24
N TYR A 42 -15.39 29.33 -22.85
CA TYR A 42 -14.16 29.88 -22.30
C TYR A 42 -14.38 30.38 -20.86
N GLY A 43 -13.57 29.91 -19.91
CA GLY A 43 -13.70 30.29 -18.49
C GLY A 43 -14.99 29.80 -17.81
N ALA A 44 -15.70 28.82 -18.38
CA ALA A 44 -16.89 28.18 -17.81
C ALA A 44 -16.74 27.91 -16.31
N LYS A 45 -17.83 28.09 -15.54
CA LYS A 45 -17.83 27.91 -14.09
C LYS A 45 -18.99 27.01 -13.65
N ASN A 46 -18.68 25.84 -13.14
CA ASN A 46 -19.64 24.90 -12.58
C ASN A 46 -19.40 24.76 -11.06
N ALA A 47 -20.46 24.91 -10.28
CA ALA A 47 -20.39 24.73 -8.82
C ALA A 47 -21.57 23.87 -8.34
N SER A 48 -21.28 22.95 -7.42
CA SER A 48 -22.29 22.08 -6.82
C SER A 48 -22.01 21.83 -5.34
N SER A 49 -23.08 21.68 -4.54
CA SER A 49 -22.98 21.30 -3.11
C SER A 49 -23.57 19.92 -2.81
N GLY A 50 -24.23 19.29 -3.78
CA GLY A 50 -24.86 17.98 -3.58
C GLY A 50 -23.85 16.82 -3.56
N ASN A 51 -24.15 15.82 -2.74
CA ASN A 51 -23.41 14.55 -2.77
C ASN A 51 -23.58 13.89 -4.15
N TYR A 52 -22.51 13.21 -4.61
CA TYR A 52 -22.44 12.58 -5.93
C TYR A 52 -22.59 13.56 -7.11
N ALA A 53 -22.58 14.88 -6.89
CA ALA A 53 -22.67 15.86 -7.96
C ALA A 53 -21.56 15.66 -9.01
N GLN A 54 -21.87 15.95 -10.26
CA GLN A 54 -20.95 15.82 -11.39
C GLN A 54 -20.87 17.14 -12.15
N ASN A 55 -19.69 17.72 -12.20
CA ASN A 55 -19.37 18.92 -12.95
C ASN A 55 -18.38 18.56 -14.07
N ALA A 56 -18.70 18.91 -15.29
CA ALA A 56 -17.81 18.70 -16.43
C ALA A 56 -17.65 19.97 -17.26
N SER A 57 -16.45 20.20 -17.80
CA SER A 57 -16.19 21.31 -18.71
C SER A 57 -15.09 20.97 -19.72
N SER A 58 -15.20 21.50 -20.93
CA SER A 58 -14.18 21.37 -21.99
C SER A 58 -13.50 22.69 -22.35
N GLY A 59 -13.98 23.81 -21.79
CA GLY A 59 -13.49 25.14 -22.12
C GLY A 59 -12.10 25.45 -21.54
N TYR A 60 -11.33 26.25 -22.25
CA TYR A 60 -10.07 26.80 -21.78
C TYR A 60 -10.30 27.60 -20.46
N GLY A 61 -9.47 27.34 -19.45
CA GLY A 61 -9.55 28.02 -18.16
C GLY A 61 -10.81 27.73 -17.35
N ALA A 62 -11.57 26.70 -17.69
CA ALA A 62 -12.79 26.32 -16.99
C ALA A 62 -12.56 25.99 -15.50
N LYS A 63 -13.58 26.20 -14.68
CA LYS A 63 -13.52 25.98 -13.23
C LYS A 63 -14.67 25.12 -12.77
N ASN A 64 -14.37 23.97 -12.19
CA ASN A 64 -15.36 23.09 -11.56
C ASN A 64 -15.10 23.04 -10.05
N ALA A 65 -16.13 23.26 -9.25
CA ALA A 65 -16.02 23.20 -7.79
C ALA A 65 -17.14 22.34 -7.19
N SER A 66 -16.82 21.58 -6.15
CA SER A 66 -17.83 20.80 -5.43
C SER A 66 -17.52 20.74 -3.93
N SER A 67 -18.56 20.76 -3.07
CA SER A 67 -18.44 20.53 -1.63
C SER A 67 -19.07 19.21 -1.17
N GLY A 68 -19.84 18.54 -2.01
CA GLY A 68 -20.50 17.28 -1.67
C GLY A 68 -19.56 16.07 -1.66
N ASP A 69 -19.86 15.09 -0.81
CA ASP A 69 -19.14 13.83 -0.78
C ASP A 69 -19.33 13.04 -2.08
N TYR A 70 -18.30 12.29 -2.48
CA TYR A 70 -18.27 11.51 -3.72
C TYR A 70 -18.49 12.34 -5.00
N ALA A 71 -18.42 13.67 -4.93
CA ALA A 71 -18.58 14.52 -6.10
C ALA A 71 -17.45 14.30 -7.12
N LYS A 72 -17.75 14.57 -8.38
CA LYS A 72 -16.80 14.40 -9.49
C LYS A 72 -16.68 15.69 -10.27
N ASN A 73 -15.47 16.18 -10.44
CA ASN A 73 -15.14 17.32 -11.29
C ASN A 73 -14.22 16.86 -12.41
N ALA A 74 -14.58 17.11 -13.65
CA ALA A 74 -13.75 16.76 -14.81
C ALA A 74 -13.54 17.94 -15.76
N SER A 75 -12.35 18.05 -16.34
CA SER A 75 -12.06 19.03 -17.37
C SER A 75 -11.12 18.50 -18.45
N SER A 76 -11.35 18.89 -19.70
CA SER A 76 -10.42 18.61 -20.81
C SER A 76 -9.75 19.88 -21.35
N GLY A 77 -10.18 21.05 -20.94
CA GLY A 77 -9.57 22.33 -21.35
C GLY A 77 -8.25 22.64 -20.65
N ASP A 78 -7.34 23.31 -21.36
CA ASP A 78 -6.08 23.76 -20.80
C ASP A 78 -6.33 24.80 -19.70
N TYR A 79 -5.41 24.89 -18.73
CA TYR A 79 -5.51 25.76 -17.56
C TYR A 79 -6.76 25.57 -16.71
N ALA A 80 -7.52 24.50 -16.91
CA ALA A 80 -8.71 24.22 -16.13
C ALA A 80 -8.39 23.99 -14.65
N LYS A 81 -9.38 24.27 -13.79
CA LYS A 81 -9.25 24.11 -12.35
C LYS A 81 -10.41 23.29 -11.80
N ASN A 82 -10.10 22.18 -11.15
CA ASN A 82 -11.07 21.37 -10.46
C ASN A 82 -10.76 21.41 -8.95
N ALA A 83 -11.76 21.71 -8.13
CA ALA A 83 -11.61 21.77 -6.68
C ALA A 83 -12.73 21.02 -5.97
N SER A 84 -12.40 20.33 -4.88
CA SER A 84 -13.38 19.63 -4.04
C SER A 84 -13.01 19.68 -2.56
N SER A 85 -14.02 19.81 -1.68
CA SER A 85 -13.85 19.67 -0.23
C SER A 85 -14.55 18.43 0.35
N GLY A 86 -15.41 17.77 -0.41
CA GLY A 86 -16.11 16.56 0.02
C GLY A 86 -15.20 15.33 0.11
N ASN A 87 -15.54 14.41 1.02
CA ASN A 87 -14.85 13.14 1.17
C ASN A 87 -15.03 12.27 -0.09
N TYR A 88 -13.99 11.49 -0.40
CA TYR A 88 -13.95 10.61 -1.58
C TYR A 88 -14.25 11.31 -2.91
N ALA A 89 -14.19 12.63 -2.95
CA ALA A 89 -14.38 13.40 -4.17
C ALA A 89 -13.26 13.11 -5.19
N LYS A 90 -13.57 13.30 -6.47
CA LYS A 90 -12.66 13.00 -7.57
C LYS A 90 -12.54 14.21 -8.49
N ASN A 91 -11.29 14.65 -8.70
CA ASN A 91 -10.97 15.69 -9.67
C ASN A 91 -10.10 15.12 -10.78
N ALA A 92 -10.46 15.33 -12.03
CA ALA A 92 -9.70 14.85 -13.17
C ALA A 92 -9.51 15.91 -14.26
N SER A 93 -8.33 15.92 -14.88
CA SER A 93 -8.05 16.83 -16.00
C SER A 93 -7.15 16.18 -17.05
N SER A 94 -7.41 16.48 -18.34
CA SER A 94 -6.53 16.10 -19.45
C SER A 94 -5.84 17.29 -20.12
N GLY A 95 -6.30 18.51 -19.86
CA GLY A 95 -5.70 19.73 -20.41
C GLY A 95 -4.34 20.08 -19.80
N ASP A 96 -3.51 20.78 -20.57
CA ASP A 96 -2.21 21.24 -20.13
C ASP A 96 -2.35 22.30 -19.04
N TYR A 97 -1.38 22.31 -18.11
CA TYR A 97 -1.34 23.22 -16.96
C TYR A 97 -2.60 23.21 -16.07
N ALA A 98 -3.42 22.18 -16.18
CA ALA A 98 -4.61 22.02 -15.35
C ALA A 98 -4.25 21.83 -13.87
N LYS A 99 -5.16 22.25 -12.99
CA LYS A 99 -4.97 22.14 -11.53
C LYS A 99 -6.12 21.39 -10.89
N ASN A 100 -5.80 20.36 -10.11
CA ASN A 100 -6.76 19.63 -9.30
C ASN A 100 -6.42 19.81 -7.83
N ALA A 101 -7.40 20.20 -7.01
CA ALA A 101 -7.20 20.38 -5.58
C ALA A 101 -8.31 19.70 -4.76
N SER A 102 -7.94 19.07 -3.63
CA SER A 102 -8.91 18.46 -2.74
C SER A 102 -8.49 18.56 -1.27
N SER A 103 -9.48 18.68 -0.36
CA SER A 103 -9.24 18.65 1.10
C SER A 103 -9.98 17.52 1.80
N GLY A 104 -10.86 16.79 1.12
CA GLY A 104 -11.64 15.71 1.71
C GLY A 104 -10.83 14.42 1.95
N TYR A 105 -11.24 13.64 2.95
CA TYR A 105 -10.71 12.30 3.22
C TYR A 105 -10.80 11.39 1.99
N GLY A 106 -9.75 10.68 1.66
CA GLY A 106 -9.73 9.72 0.55
C GLY A 106 -9.96 10.32 -0.84
N ALA A 107 -9.88 11.64 -1.00
CA ALA A 107 -10.10 12.32 -2.27
C ALA A 107 -9.02 11.93 -3.31
N LYS A 108 -9.38 12.01 -4.59
CA LYS A 108 -8.51 11.60 -5.68
C LYS A 108 -8.37 12.72 -6.72
N ASN A 109 -7.14 13.07 -7.04
CA ASN A 109 -6.80 14.00 -8.10
C ASN A 109 -5.99 13.28 -9.18
N ALA A 110 -6.40 13.41 -10.44
CA ALA A 110 -5.70 12.78 -11.55
C ALA A 110 -5.53 13.75 -12.73
N SER A 111 -4.35 13.72 -13.37
CA SER A 111 -4.09 14.55 -14.56
C SER A 111 -3.21 13.84 -15.59
N SER A 112 -3.42 14.14 -16.88
CA SER A 112 -2.56 13.65 -17.97
C SER A 112 -1.90 14.78 -18.78
N GLY A 113 -2.29 16.02 -18.59
CA GLY A 113 -1.73 17.17 -19.31
C GLY A 113 -0.31 17.54 -18.87
N TYR A 114 0.43 18.18 -19.79
CA TYR A 114 1.75 18.75 -19.52
C TYR A 114 1.68 19.79 -18.40
N GLY A 115 2.63 19.76 -17.47
CA GLY A 115 2.73 20.74 -16.39
C GLY A 115 1.54 20.75 -15.42
N ALA A 116 0.69 19.73 -15.43
CA ALA A 116 -0.48 19.65 -14.56
C ALA A 116 -0.08 19.58 -13.07
N GLN A 117 -0.96 20.09 -12.20
CA GLN A 117 -0.71 20.16 -10.76
C GLN A 117 -1.85 19.50 -9.99
N ASN A 118 -1.53 18.57 -9.10
CA ASN A 118 -2.46 17.93 -8.18
C ASN A 118 -2.05 18.23 -6.75
N ALA A 119 -2.97 18.70 -5.93
CA ALA A 119 -2.72 19.01 -4.53
C ALA A 119 -3.83 18.43 -3.63
N SER A 120 -3.45 17.88 -2.47
CA SER A 120 -4.40 17.38 -1.50
C SER A 120 -3.93 17.61 -0.06
N SER A 121 -4.87 17.92 0.84
CA SER A 121 -4.62 17.99 2.28
C SER A 121 -5.40 16.95 3.09
N GLY A 122 -6.32 16.23 2.48
CA GLY A 122 -7.10 15.17 3.14
C GLY A 122 -6.27 13.91 3.39
N ASP A 123 -6.57 13.22 4.50
CA ASP A 123 -5.96 11.93 4.80
C ASP A 123 -6.31 10.88 3.74
N TYR A 124 -5.39 9.97 3.48
CA TYR A 124 -5.49 8.93 2.45
C TYR A 124 -5.78 9.43 1.03
N ALA A 125 -5.60 10.74 0.79
CA ALA A 125 -5.77 11.32 -0.54
C ALA A 125 -4.75 10.77 -1.54
N GLN A 126 -5.13 10.76 -2.80
CA GLN A 126 -4.32 10.21 -3.88
C GLN A 126 -4.18 11.23 -5.01
N ASN A 127 -2.95 11.56 -5.36
CA ASN A 127 -2.61 12.40 -6.50
C ASN A 127 -1.85 11.57 -7.54
N ALA A 128 -2.29 11.62 -8.78
CA ALA A 128 -1.64 10.89 -9.86
C ALA A 128 -1.52 11.71 -11.13
N SER A 129 -0.36 11.64 -11.79
CA SER A 129 -0.10 12.36 -13.04
C SER A 129 0.71 11.52 -14.03
N SER A 130 0.42 11.68 -15.33
CA SER A 130 1.21 11.08 -16.41
C SER A 130 1.87 12.11 -17.35
N GLY A 131 1.47 13.37 -17.28
CA GLY A 131 2.08 14.43 -18.07
C GLY A 131 3.50 14.80 -17.60
N ASP A 132 4.35 15.23 -18.52
CA ASP A 132 5.67 15.72 -18.20
C ASP A 132 5.57 17.02 -17.39
N TYR A 133 6.57 17.29 -16.56
CA TYR A 133 6.64 18.43 -15.65
C TYR A 133 5.49 18.51 -14.64
N ALA A 134 4.73 17.43 -14.47
CA ALA A 134 3.62 17.39 -13.52
C ALA A 134 4.11 17.52 -12.07
N LYS A 135 3.25 18.08 -11.22
CA LYS A 135 3.54 18.27 -9.80
C LYS A 135 2.42 17.67 -8.95
N ASN A 136 2.78 16.79 -8.02
CA ASN A 136 1.85 16.23 -7.04
C ASN A 136 2.31 16.63 -5.64
N ALA A 137 1.40 17.19 -4.83
CA ALA A 137 1.68 17.54 -3.45
C ALA A 137 0.60 17.03 -2.50
N SER A 138 1.00 16.56 -1.32
CA SER A 138 0.06 16.11 -0.29
C SER A 138 0.57 16.40 1.12
N SER A 139 -0.36 16.68 2.06
CA SER A 139 -0.05 16.86 3.49
C SER A 139 -0.85 15.95 4.41
N GLY A 140 -1.83 15.19 3.90
CA GLY A 140 -2.66 14.29 4.70
C GLY A 140 -1.92 13.00 5.09
N TYR A 141 -2.32 12.40 6.22
CA TYR A 141 -1.86 11.09 6.67
C TYR A 141 -2.09 10.01 5.61
N GLY A 142 -1.12 9.14 5.38
CA GLY A 142 -1.24 8.03 4.44
C GLY A 142 -1.46 8.42 2.97
N ALA A 143 -1.23 9.68 2.61
CA ALA A 143 -1.43 10.19 1.26
C ALA A 143 -0.49 9.51 0.25
N LYS A 144 -0.89 9.48 -1.01
CA LYS A 144 -0.14 8.84 -2.09
C LYS A 144 0.01 9.77 -3.29
N ASN A 145 1.25 9.95 -3.74
CA ASN A 145 1.56 10.68 -4.96
C ASN A 145 2.23 9.75 -5.97
N ALA A 146 1.75 9.73 -7.21
CA ALA A 146 2.33 8.94 -8.29
C ALA A 146 2.53 9.77 -9.56
N SER A 147 3.70 9.68 -10.19
CA SER A 147 4.01 10.34 -11.46
C SER A 147 4.70 9.39 -12.42
N SER A 148 4.30 9.41 -13.71
CA SER A 148 4.98 8.67 -14.78
C SER A 148 5.60 9.57 -15.87
N GLY A 149 5.24 10.85 -15.93
CA GLY A 149 5.87 11.82 -16.83
C GLY A 149 7.28 12.20 -16.44
N ASP A 150 8.09 12.60 -17.41
CA ASP A 150 9.46 13.05 -17.18
C ASP A 150 9.47 14.42 -16.48
N TYR A 151 10.55 14.74 -15.78
CA TYR A 151 10.70 15.96 -15.00
C TYR A 151 9.61 16.20 -13.94
N ALA A 152 8.93 15.13 -13.51
CA ALA A 152 7.89 15.22 -12.51
C ALA A 152 8.43 15.56 -11.11
N GLN A 153 7.58 16.18 -10.29
CA GLN A 153 7.89 16.55 -8.92
C GLN A 153 6.79 16.02 -7.99
N ASN A 154 7.16 15.16 -7.04
CA ASN A 154 6.27 14.72 -5.98
C ASN A 154 6.76 15.23 -4.63
N ALA A 155 5.87 15.76 -3.82
CA ALA A 155 6.17 16.19 -2.46
C ALA A 155 5.09 15.72 -1.48
N SER A 156 5.51 15.26 -0.30
CA SER A 156 4.60 14.95 0.80
C SER A 156 5.17 15.40 2.15
N SER A 157 4.28 15.79 3.06
CA SER A 157 4.61 16.09 4.46
C SER A 157 3.71 15.35 5.45
N GLY A 158 2.72 14.61 4.96
CA GLY A 158 1.87 13.77 5.81
C GLY A 158 2.58 12.49 6.23
N ASP A 159 2.31 12.05 7.46
CA ASP A 159 2.85 10.79 7.98
C ASP A 159 2.40 9.59 7.14
N TYR A 160 3.24 8.56 7.04
CA TYR A 160 3.00 7.36 6.24
C TYR A 160 2.73 7.61 4.75
N ALA A 161 3.11 8.77 4.24
CA ALA A 161 2.92 9.09 2.83
C ALA A 161 3.77 8.18 1.93
N LYS A 162 3.29 7.98 0.71
CA LYS A 162 3.98 7.14 -0.28
C LYS A 162 4.09 7.88 -1.60
N ASN A 163 5.30 8.04 -2.07
CA ASN A 163 5.59 8.68 -3.33
C ASN A 163 6.16 7.69 -4.33
N ILE A 164 5.63 7.67 -5.56
CA ILE A 164 6.11 6.82 -6.66
C ILE A 164 6.44 7.71 -7.85
N ILE A 165 7.65 7.57 -8.40
CA ILE A 165 8.06 8.23 -9.64
C ILE A 165 8.64 7.20 -10.61
N THR A 166 8.13 7.18 -11.84
CA THR A 166 8.64 6.36 -12.94
C THR A 166 9.10 7.17 -14.15
N GLY A 167 8.92 8.49 -14.13
CA GLY A 167 9.47 9.41 -15.12
C GLY A 167 10.93 9.74 -14.85
N LYS A 168 11.70 10.04 -15.93
CA LYS A 168 13.11 10.39 -15.86
C LYS A 168 13.30 11.83 -15.36
N ASN A 169 14.51 12.14 -14.91
CA ASN A 169 14.94 13.49 -14.52
C ASN A 169 14.01 14.15 -13.47
N SER A 170 13.42 13.34 -12.62
CA SER A 170 12.37 13.73 -11.68
C SER A 170 12.93 13.90 -10.26
N ILE A 171 12.16 14.57 -9.41
CA ILE A 171 12.53 14.84 -8.01
C ILE A 171 11.39 14.41 -7.09
N CYS A 172 11.73 13.83 -5.96
CA CYS A 172 10.76 13.37 -4.97
C CYS A 172 11.20 13.74 -3.55
N PHE A 173 10.31 14.41 -2.81
CA PHE A 173 10.51 14.75 -1.40
C PHE A 173 9.43 14.10 -0.54
N ASP A 174 9.84 13.50 0.57
CA ASP A 174 8.94 13.05 1.61
C ASP A 174 9.52 13.42 2.96
N CYS A 175 8.88 14.37 3.63
CA CYS A 175 9.30 14.84 4.95
C CYS A 175 8.32 14.41 6.06
N GLY A 176 7.35 13.54 5.80
CA GLY A 176 6.45 12.97 6.79
C GLY A 176 7.11 11.83 7.59
N TYR A 177 6.61 11.59 8.79
CA TYR A 177 6.99 10.44 9.61
C TYR A 177 6.68 9.13 8.89
N LYS A 178 7.65 8.22 8.83
CA LYS A 178 7.57 6.95 8.08
C LYS A 178 7.21 7.12 6.58
N GLY A 179 7.57 8.25 6.01
CA GLY A 179 7.42 8.50 4.58
C GLY A 179 8.27 7.56 3.73
N MET A 180 7.75 7.17 2.57
CA MET A 180 8.41 6.21 1.67
C MET A 180 8.43 6.70 0.23
N ILE A 181 9.59 6.56 -0.42
CA ILE A 181 9.77 6.90 -1.83
C ILE A 181 10.17 5.67 -2.64
N LYS A 182 9.51 5.47 -3.78
CA LYS A 182 9.90 4.50 -4.80
C LYS A 182 10.15 5.25 -6.11
N ALA A 183 11.33 5.08 -6.68
CA ALA A 183 11.71 5.82 -7.88
C ALA A 183 12.58 5.01 -8.84
N ILE A 184 12.76 5.52 -10.07
CA ILE A 184 13.66 4.94 -11.06
C ILE A 184 15.06 5.57 -11.00
N LYS A 185 16.00 4.95 -11.71
CA LYS A 185 17.37 5.46 -11.84
C LYS A 185 17.38 6.91 -12.36
N GLY A 186 18.20 7.73 -11.74
CA GLY A 186 18.37 9.15 -12.08
C GLY A 186 17.47 10.10 -11.30
N THR A 187 16.42 9.60 -10.62
CA THR A 187 15.55 10.42 -9.77
C THR A 187 16.29 10.83 -8.50
N TRP A 188 16.21 12.12 -8.14
CA TRP A 188 16.60 12.60 -6.82
C TRP A 188 15.49 12.35 -5.80
N ILE A 189 15.86 11.77 -4.68
CA ILE A 189 14.95 11.53 -3.54
C ILE A 189 15.48 12.24 -2.30
N SER A 190 14.57 12.72 -1.44
CA SER A 190 14.89 13.21 -0.10
C SER A 190 13.87 12.69 0.91
N LEU A 191 14.35 12.13 2.01
CA LEU A 191 13.57 11.55 3.08
C LEU A 191 13.97 12.16 4.43
N ALA A 192 13.01 12.26 5.34
CA ALA A 192 13.22 12.66 6.72
C ALA A 192 13.23 11.45 7.67
N GLU A 193 14.06 11.52 8.69
CA GLU A 193 14.07 10.62 9.85
C GLU A 193 13.49 11.33 11.04
N TYR A 194 12.72 10.60 11.82
CA TYR A 194 12.07 11.08 13.03
C TYR A 194 12.62 10.39 14.28
N GLY A 195 12.61 11.10 15.37
CA GLY A 195 12.95 10.62 16.70
C GLY A 195 12.03 11.23 17.74
N LYS A 196 12.25 10.90 19.01
CA LYS A 196 11.56 11.52 20.14
C LYS A 196 12.40 12.63 20.74
N ASP A 197 11.79 13.77 21.08
CA ASP A 197 12.41 14.80 21.89
C ASP A 197 12.43 14.40 23.39
N LYS A 198 12.88 15.33 24.26
CA LYS A 198 12.96 15.08 25.71
C LYS A 198 11.58 14.94 26.37
N GLU A 199 10.53 15.44 25.73
CA GLU A 199 9.15 15.38 26.19
C GLU A 199 8.39 14.18 25.59
N GLY A 200 9.05 13.38 24.73
CA GLY A 200 8.46 12.21 24.07
C GLY A 200 7.71 12.53 22.76
N ASN A 201 7.74 13.78 22.29
CA ASN A 201 7.10 14.15 21.02
C ASN A 201 7.89 13.62 19.85
N THR A 202 7.19 13.17 18.81
CA THR A 202 7.80 12.74 17.54
C THR A 202 8.18 13.96 16.72
N ILE A 203 9.48 14.15 16.48
CA ILE A 203 10.04 15.29 15.75
C ILE A 203 10.99 14.84 14.63
N PRO A 204 11.14 15.61 13.54
CA PRO A 204 12.16 15.33 12.54
C PRO A 204 13.55 15.62 13.13
N ILE A 205 14.45 14.66 13.04
CA ILE A 205 15.81 14.75 13.59
C ILE A 205 16.91 14.80 12.52
N TYR A 206 16.62 14.31 11.33
CA TYR A 206 17.59 14.25 10.25
C TYR A 206 16.90 14.16 8.89
N ALA A 207 17.55 14.64 7.83
CA ALA A 207 17.10 14.45 6.46
C ALA A 207 18.31 14.11 5.57
N LYS A 208 18.07 13.26 4.57
CA LYS A 208 19.10 12.80 3.63
C LYS A 208 18.55 12.76 2.22
N SER A 209 19.36 13.21 1.26
CA SER A 209 19.05 13.16 -0.17
C SER A 209 19.99 12.20 -0.88
N ALA A 210 19.50 11.58 -1.95
CA ALA A 210 20.27 10.67 -2.79
C ALA A 210 19.71 10.63 -4.21
N GLN A 211 20.55 10.23 -5.16
CA GLN A 211 20.11 9.93 -6.52
C GLN A 211 20.05 8.41 -6.74
N ILE A 212 18.91 7.89 -7.11
CA ILE A 212 18.70 6.46 -7.38
C ILE A 212 19.64 5.97 -8.50
N GLY A 213 20.34 4.88 -8.26
CA GLY A 213 21.26 4.26 -9.23
C GLY A 213 22.59 4.95 -9.43
N ASN A 214 22.87 6.03 -8.70
CA ASN A 214 24.19 6.67 -8.66
C ASN A 214 25.10 5.95 -7.68
N LYS A 215 26.35 5.69 -8.07
CA LYS A 215 27.33 4.90 -7.30
C LYS A 215 27.77 5.58 -5.99
N GLU A 216 27.61 6.89 -5.87
CA GLU A 216 27.96 7.66 -4.67
C GLU A 216 26.97 7.42 -3.52
N TYR A 217 25.71 7.09 -3.84
CA TYR A 217 24.65 6.93 -2.84
C TYR A 217 24.36 5.44 -2.58
N LYS A 218 24.45 5.06 -1.33
CA LYS A 218 24.32 3.65 -0.90
C LYS A 218 23.28 3.52 0.20
N ASP A 219 22.70 2.33 0.28
CA ASP A 219 21.86 1.90 1.40
C ASP A 219 22.71 1.51 2.63
N HIS A 220 22.04 1.18 3.72
CA HIS A 220 22.67 0.74 4.98
C HIS A 220 23.58 -0.51 4.82
N ASN A 221 23.45 -1.28 3.75
CA ASN A 221 24.31 -2.42 3.42
C ASN A 221 25.47 -2.06 2.48
N GLY A 222 25.69 -0.78 2.20
CA GLY A 222 26.71 -0.31 1.27
C GLY A 222 26.38 -0.58 -0.21
N LYS A 223 25.14 -0.94 -0.55
CA LYS A 223 24.69 -1.21 -1.92
C LYS A 223 24.08 0.05 -2.54
N ILE A 224 24.32 0.24 -3.84
CA ILE A 224 23.73 1.33 -4.61
C ILE A 224 22.20 1.25 -4.51
N LEU A 225 21.54 2.39 -4.31
CA LEU A 225 20.08 2.48 -4.25
C LEU A 225 19.46 2.00 -5.56
N LYS A 226 18.61 0.98 -5.49
CA LYS A 226 18.02 0.30 -6.65
C LYS A 226 16.76 1.00 -7.13
N SER A 227 16.59 1.05 -8.46
CA SER A 227 15.31 1.42 -9.06
C SER A 227 14.18 0.53 -8.56
N ASN A 228 12.97 1.09 -8.49
CA ASN A 228 11.75 0.35 -8.23
C ASN A 228 11.67 -0.29 -6.84
N THR A 229 12.46 0.22 -5.91
CA THR A 229 12.49 -0.18 -4.51
C THR A 229 11.97 0.98 -3.67
N TYR A 230 11.09 0.69 -2.70
CA TYR A 230 10.74 1.68 -1.70
C TYR A 230 11.91 1.88 -0.74
N TYR A 231 12.19 3.13 -0.43
CA TYR A 231 13.17 3.52 0.59
C TYR A 231 12.51 4.39 1.64
N MET A 232 12.96 4.21 2.87
CA MET A 232 12.75 5.12 4.00
C MET A 232 14.09 5.48 4.62
N LEU A 233 14.13 6.53 5.43
CA LEU A 233 15.30 6.93 6.19
C LEU A 233 15.17 6.45 7.64
N TRP A 234 16.17 5.74 8.13
CA TRP A 234 16.27 5.27 9.51
C TRP A 234 17.74 5.18 9.92
N LYS A 235 18.08 5.56 11.16
CA LYS A 235 19.47 5.58 11.63
C LYS A 235 20.43 6.30 10.67
N LYS A 236 19.93 7.43 10.07
CA LYS A 236 20.65 8.26 9.09
C LYS A 236 21.02 7.55 7.79
N GLU A 237 20.45 6.38 7.53
CA GLU A 237 20.72 5.58 6.35
C GLU A 237 19.43 5.21 5.58
N PHE A 238 19.57 5.02 4.27
CA PHE A 238 18.46 4.53 3.44
C PHE A 238 18.27 3.04 3.66
N TYR A 239 17.05 2.65 3.97
CA TYR A 239 16.64 1.25 4.08
C TYR A 239 15.62 0.91 3.02
N ALA A 240 15.86 -0.20 2.32
CA ALA A 240 14.86 -0.78 1.43
C ALA A 240 13.69 -1.32 2.25
N VAL A 241 12.47 -0.98 1.83
CA VAL A 241 11.23 -1.35 2.50
C VAL A 241 10.39 -2.20 1.57
N ASP A 242 9.93 -3.33 2.06
CA ASP A 242 9.02 -4.24 1.35
C ASP A 242 7.73 -4.42 2.15
N ASN A 243 6.63 -4.73 1.45
CA ASN A 243 5.38 -5.11 2.10
C ASN A 243 5.20 -6.62 1.98
N TYR A 244 5.05 -7.28 3.11
CA TYR A 244 4.75 -8.69 3.19
C TYR A 244 3.47 -8.88 3.98
N ASP A 245 2.44 -9.38 3.31
CA ASP A 245 1.17 -9.72 3.91
C ASP A 245 0.50 -8.56 4.68
N GLY A 246 0.61 -7.35 4.12
CA GLY A 246 0.06 -6.13 4.70
C GLY A 246 1.03 -5.36 5.62
N ILE A 247 2.09 -5.98 6.12
CA ILE A 247 3.07 -5.35 7.00
C ILE A 247 4.22 -4.75 6.19
N TRP A 248 4.52 -3.48 6.40
CA TRP A 248 5.70 -2.82 5.85
C TRP A 248 6.92 -3.08 6.71
N THR A 249 8.02 -3.51 6.09
CA THR A 249 9.18 -4.01 6.84
C THR A 249 10.49 -3.55 6.27
N ILE A 250 11.48 -3.36 7.15
CA ILE A 250 12.88 -3.23 6.82
C ILE A 250 13.53 -4.61 6.90
N LYS A 251 14.10 -5.10 5.81
CA LYS A 251 14.79 -6.38 5.78
C LYS A 251 16.14 -6.28 6.48
N LEU A 252 16.36 -7.14 7.50
CA LEU A 252 17.63 -7.29 8.21
C LEU A 252 18.51 -8.37 7.58
N SER A 253 17.94 -9.54 7.34
CA SER A 253 18.67 -10.67 6.75
C SER A 253 17.75 -11.54 5.90
N GLU A 254 18.34 -12.37 5.07
CA GLU A 254 17.63 -13.28 4.18
C GLU A 254 18.45 -14.55 3.98
N HIS A 255 17.82 -15.71 4.13
CA HIS A 255 18.39 -17.00 3.80
C HIS A 255 17.33 -17.91 3.18
N LYS A 256 17.77 -19.00 2.56
CA LYS A 256 16.88 -19.98 1.94
C LYS A 256 17.02 -21.31 2.67
N ARG A 257 15.88 -21.89 3.05
CA ARG A 257 15.79 -23.26 3.57
C ARG A 257 14.88 -24.03 2.63
N ASP A 258 15.43 -24.98 1.91
CA ASP A 258 14.75 -25.73 0.87
C ASP A 258 14.12 -24.82 -0.21
N LYS A 259 12.79 -24.85 -0.36
CA LYS A 259 12.04 -23.98 -1.29
C LYS A 259 11.56 -22.69 -0.65
N ILE A 260 11.71 -22.57 0.69
CA ILE A 260 11.22 -21.41 1.45
C ILE A 260 12.35 -20.40 1.61
N LYS A 261 12.07 -19.17 1.24
CA LYS A 261 12.88 -17.99 1.53
C LYS A 261 12.46 -17.44 2.88
N ILE A 262 13.38 -17.38 3.82
CA ILE A 262 13.18 -16.85 5.16
C ILE A 262 13.82 -15.47 5.22
N ILE A 263 13.03 -14.48 5.65
CA ILE A 263 13.48 -13.10 5.82
C ILE A 263 13.25 -12.72 7.27
N LYS A 264 14.31 -12.24 7.94
CA LYS A 264 14.23 -11.57 9.23
C LYS A 264 14.11 -10.08 8.95
N ALA A 265 13.12 -9.41 9.52
CA ALA A 265 12.80 -8.02 9.25
C ALA A 265 12.35 -7.29 10.50
N VAL A 266 12.28 -5.97 10.42
CA VAL A 266 11.69 -5.10 11.44
C VAL A 266 10.38 -4.54 10.90
N ASP A 267 9.33 -4.59 11.71
CA ASP A 267 8.08 -3.90 11.44
C ASP A 267 8.29 -2.39 11.55
N ILE A 268 8.03 -1.64 10.47
CA ILE A 268 8.25 -0.19 10.46
C ILE A 268 7.34 0.54 11.44
N ASP A 269 6.21 -0.04 11.82
CA ASP A 269 5.28 0.59 12.74
C ASP A 269 5.82 0.66 14.16
N THR A 270 6.84 -0.12 14.47
CA THR A 270 7.49 -0.18 15.79
C THR A 270 8.81 0.62 15.88
N LEU A 271 9.22 1.34 14.84
CA LEU A 271 10.57 1.98 14.80
C LEU A 271 10.84 3.06 15.85
N LEU A 272 9.80 3.67 16.43
CA LEU A 272 9.91 4.62 17.54
C LEU A 272 9.36 4.10 18.85
N ASP A 273 8.96 2.84 18.92
CA ASP A 273 8.54 2.19 20.15
C ASP A 273 9.77 1.91 21.04
N ASP A 274 9.56 1.76 22.35
CA ASP A 274 10.62 1.41 23.29
C ASP A 274 11.24 0.06 22.95
N GLU A 275 10.46 -0.84 22.33
CA GLU A 275 10.90 -2.12 21.83
C GLU A 275 10.57 -2.27 20.34
N ILE A 276 11.63 -2.29 19.52
CA ILE A 276 11.49 -2.53 18.06
C ILE A 276 11.15 -4.00 17.83
N LYS A 277 10.01 -4.27 17.21
CA LYS A 277 9.56 -5.65 16.94
C LYS A 277 10.22 -6.22 15.70
N GLU A 278 11.00 -7.27 15.89
CA GLU A 278 11.50 -8.11 14.81
C GLU A 278 10.42 -9.12 14.40
N ILE A 279 10.30 -9.37 13.12
CA ILE A 279 9.37 -10.35 12.55
C ILE A 279 10.11 -11.27 11.58
N TYR A 280 9.56 -12.46 11.40
CA TYR A 280 9.99 -13.42 10.39
C TYR A 280 8.97 -13.49 9.27
N ILE A 281 9.46 -13.56 8.04
CA ILE A 281 8.65 -13.72 6.84
C ILE A 281 9.10 -15.01 6.16
N ALA A 282 8.18 -15.95 5.98
CA ALA A 282 8.38 -17.14 5.17
C ALA A 282 7.73 -16.91 3.80
N LYS A 283 8.49 -17.12 2.72
CA LYS A 283 8.02 -16.89 1.35
C LYS A 283 8.34 -18.07 0.44
N GLU A 284 7.36 -18.54 -0.29
CA GLU A 284 7.53 -19.53 -1.35
C GLU A 284 6.73 -19.12 -2.59
N ARG A 285 7.41 -18.97 -3.72
CA ARG A 285 6.82 -18.48 -4.97
C ARG A 285 6.10 -17.14 -4.77
N ARG A 286 4.77 -17.12 -4.91
CA ARG A 286 3.93 -15.91 -4.75
C ARG A 286 3.30 -15.78 -3.37
N LEU A 287 3.37 -16.82 -2.55
CA LEU A 287 2.82 -16.82 -1.20
C LEU A 287 3.86 -16.31 -0.22
N SER A 288 3.40 -15.52 0.73
CA SER A 288 4.19 -15.10 1.90
C SER A 288 3.30 -15.07 3.13
N ALA A 289 3.91 -15.34 4.27
CA ALA A 289 3.30 -15.19 5.57
C ALA A 289 4.33 -14.62 6.55
N HIS A 290 3.87 -14.03 7.63
CA HIS A 290 4.73 -13.44 8.65
C HIS A 290 4.35 -13.99 10.03
N GLY A 291 5.27 -13.84 10.98
CA GLY A 291 5.06 -14.18 12.38
C GLY A 291 6.15 -13.54 13.25
N TYR A 292 5.91 -13.43 14.53
CA TYR A 292 6.92 -12.96 15.49
C TYR A 292 8.02 -14.00 15.72
N THR A 293 7.75 -15.25 15.38
CA THR A 293 8.72 -16.34 15.37
C THR A 293 8.82 -16.96 13.97
N LEU A 294 9.99 -17.56 13.68
CA LEU A 294 10.17 -18.31 12.43
C LEU A 294 9.13 -19.41 12.26
N ARG A 295 8.78 -20.07 13.37
CA ARG A 295 7.77 -21.14 13.39
C ARG A 295 6.41 -20.65 12.95
N GLU A 296 5.92 -19.57 13.53
CA GLU A 296 4.65 -18.94 13.14
C GLU A 296 4.63 -18.59 11.65
N ALA A 297 5.68 -17.95 11.15
CA ALA A 297 5.75 -17.58 9.74
C ALA A 297 5.68 -18.79 8.79
N ILE A 298 6.30 -19.92 9.16
CA ILE A 298 6.26 -21.17 8.38
C ILE A 298 4.88 -21.83 8.47
N GLU A 299 4.28 -21.86 9.66
CA GLU A 299 2.93 -22.43 9.88
C GLU A 299 1.88 -21.64 9.09
N ASP A 300 1.93 -20.31 9.12
CA ASP A 300 0.99 -19.45 8.38
C ASP A 300 1.21 -19.54 6.85
N LEU A 301 2.46 -19.69 6.39
CA LEU A 301 2.71 -19.99 4.98
C LEU A 301 2.12 -21.34 4.57
N THR A 302 2.22 -22.35 5.45
CA THR A 302 1.66 -23.68 5.21
C THR A 302 0.14 -23.60 5.16
N LEU A 303 -0.50 -22.86 6.08
CA LEU A 303 -1.94 -22.60 6.04
C LEU A 303 -2.38 -22.00 4.71
N LYS A 304 -1.72 -20.94 4.26
CA LYS A 304 -2.03 -20.30 2.96
C LYS A 304 -1.86 -21.23 1.75
N LYS A 305 -0.97 -22.22 1.84
CA LYS A 305 -0.88 -23.28 0.82
C LYS A 305 -2.08 -24.21 0.88
N LEU A 306 -2.54 -24.55 2.08
CA LEU A 306 -3.69 -25.42 2.30
C LEU A 306 -5.03 -24.77 1.92
N GLU A 307 -5.17 -23.45 2.03
CA GLU A 307 -6.34 -22.71 1.57
C GLU A 307 -6.67 -22.92 0.08
N ASN A 308 -5.67 -23.31 -0.71
CA ASN A 308 -5.83 -23.64 -2.12
C ASN A 308 -6.01 -25.15 -2.39
N VAL A 309 -6.05 -25.97 -1.35
CA VAL A 309 -6.25 -27.42 -1.43
C VAL A 309 -7.68 -27.74 -1.00
N ASN A 310 -8.32 -28.70 -1.67
CA ASN A 310 -9.64 -29.17 -1.25
C ASN A 310 -9.59 -29.70 0.19
N THR A 311 -10.50 -29.24 1.03
CA THR A 311 -10.58 -29.67 2.44
C THR A 311 -10.67 -31.18 2.57
N ASP A 312 -11.32 -31.88 1.61
CA ASP A 312 -11.40 -33.32 1.58
C ASP A 312 -10.04 -34.01 1.43
N GLU A 313 -9.11 -33.42 0.67
CA GLU A 313 -7.74 -33.92 0.55
C GLU A 313 -6.95 -33.77 1.87
N ILE A 314 -7.16 -32.65 2.57
CA ILE A 314 -6.56 -32.43 3.90
C ILE A 314 -7.08 -33.48 4.89
N VAL A 315 -8.39 -33.70 4.91
CA VAL A 315 -9.03 -34.70 5.76
C VAL A 315 -8.55 -36.11 5.41
N ALA A 316 -8.47 -36.47 4.14
CA ALA A 316 -7.95 -37.76 3.68
C ALA A 316 -6.53 -38.02 4.19
N LYS A 317 -5.64 -37.00 4.09
CA LYS A 317 -4.28 -37.09 4.59
C LYS A 317 -4.19 -37.26 6.10
N ILE A 318 -5.04 -36.55 6.87
CA ILE A 318 -5.09 -36.69 8.33
C ILE A 318 -5.53 -38.12 8.70
N LYS A 319 -6.54 -38.67 8.00
CA LYS A 319 -7.00 -40.05 8.23
C LYS A 319 -5.93 -41.09 7.88
N GLU A 320 -5.18 -40.85 6.80
CA GLU A 320 -4.09 -41.74 6.36
C GLU A 320 -2.95 -41.76 7.38
N THR A 321 -2.55 -40.58 7.88
CA THR A 321 -1.39 -40.47 8.79
C THR A 321 -1.73 -40.67 10.24
N GLY A 322 -3.01 -40.55 10.65
CA GLY A 322 -3.43 -40.52 12.05
C GLY A 322 -2.97 -39.29 12.83
N LYS A 323 -2.40 -38.28 12.13
CA LYS A 323 -1.80 -37.10 12.71
C LYS A 323 -2.34 -35.83 12.11
N VAL A 324 -2.30 -34.74 12.89
CA VAL A 324 -2.73 -33.41 12.43
C VAL A 324 -1.72 -32.34 12.83
N THR A 325 -1.46 -31.41 11.90
CA THR A 325 -0.69 -30.20 12.16
C THR A 325 -1.61 -29.04 12.53
N ARG A 326 -1.09 -27.98 13.18
CA ARG A 326 -1.86 -26.76 13.46
C ARG A 326 -2.43 -26.13 12.19
N SER A 327 -1.64 -26.09 11.11
CA SER A 327 -2.09 -25.52 9.84
C SER A 327 -3.24 -26.30 9.22
N GLN A 328 -3.25 -27.63 9.32
CA GLN A 328 -4.36 -28.47 8.87
C GLN A 328 -5.62 -28.24 9.71
N TYR A 329 -5.46 -28.19 11.04
CA TYR A 329 -6.58 -27.88 11.94
C TYR A 329 -7.19 -26.50 11.62
N ARG A 330 -6.35 -25.47 11.46
CA ARG A 330 -6.78 -24.11 11.10
C ARG A 330 -7.45 -24.07 9.74
N ALA A 331 -6.94 -24.79 8.74
CA ALA A 331 -7.54 -24.87 7.40
C ALA A 331 -8.95 -25.47 7.43
N ILE A 332 -9.18 -26.48 8.27
CA ILE A 332 -10.49 -27.12 8.44
C ILE A 332 -11.46 -26.23 9.24
N THR A 333 -11.01 -25.65 10.34
CA THR A 333 -11.87 -24.99 11.32
C THR A 333 -12.05 -23.50 11.10
N GLY A 334 -11.07 -22.84 10.49
CA GLY A 334 -10.97 -21.38 10.42
C GLY A 334 -10.41 -20.75 11.70
N ALA A 335 -9.79 -21.53 12.60
CA ALA A 335 -9.20 -21.02 13.84
C ALA A 335 -8.04 -20.04 13.55
N CYS A 336 -7.98 -18.94 14.29
CA CYS A 336 -6.89 -17.97 14.16
C CYS A 336 -5.59 -18.47 14.85
N SER A 337 -4.44 -17.93 14.44
CA SER A 337 -3.13 -18.29 15.01
C SER A 337 -3.08 -18.05 16.52
N PHE A 338 -3.60 -16.91 16.98
CA PHE A 338 -3.61 -16.57 18.40
C PHE A 338 -4.36 -17.60 19.25
N GLY A 339 -5.59 -17.96 18.85
CA GLY A 339 -6.40 -18.94 19.57
C GLY A 339 -5.76 -20.34 19.55
N THR A 340 -5.18 -20.74 18.40
CA THR A 340 -4.51 -22.04 18.28
C THR A 340 -3.22 -22.09 19.11
N ASN A 341 -2.42 -21.04 19.14
CA ASN A 341 -1.21 -20.98 19.95
C ASN A 341 -1.54 -21.03 21.45
N LYS A 342 -2.55 -20.25 21.89
CA LYS A 342 -3.02 -20.26 23.27
C LYS A 342 -3.48 -21.66 23.69
N PHE A 343 -4.27 -22.35 22.88
CA PHE A 343 -4.66 -23.74 23.12
C PHE A 343 -3.43 -24.66 23.27
N CYS A 344 -2.45 -24.53 22.38
CA CYS A 344 -1.23 -25.34 22.45
C CYS A 344 -0.42 -25.09 23.73
N GLU A 345 -0.34 -23.84 24.20
CA GLU A 345 0.34 -23.45 25.45
C GLU A 345 -0.40 -24.03 26.67
N GLU A 346 -1.74 -23.90 26.72
CA GLU A 346 -2.57 -24.41 27.81
C GLU A 346 -2.47 -25.93 27.97
N HIS A 347 -2.21 -26.64 26.86
CA HIS A 347 -2.08 -28.10 26.86
C HIS A 347 -0.64 -28.62 26.77
N ASN A 348 0.36 -27.73 26.87
CA ASN A 348 1.81 -28.06 26.78
C ASN A 348 2.20 -28.81 25.51
N ILE A 349 1.59 -28.47 24.37
CA ILE A 349 1.88 -29.04 23.04
C ILE A 349 2.46 -28.02 22.07
N GLN A 350 2.89 -26.85 22.56
CA GLN A 350 3.40 -25.74 21.75
C GLN A 350 4.65 -26.11 20.93
N ASP A 351 5.41 -27.13 21.35
CA ASP A 351 6.65 -27.55 20.68
C ASP A 351 6.46 -28.68 19.67
N LEU A 352 5.23 -29.24 19.57
CA LEU A 352 4.92 -30.29 18.61
C LEU A 352 4.67 -29.69 17.21
N GLU A 353 5.25 -30.29 16.17
CA GLU A 353 4.93 -29.98 14.77
C GLU A 353 3.60 -30.62 14.36
N GLU A 354 3.35 -31.82 14.84
CA GLU A 354 2.11 -32.58 14.61
C GLU A 354 1.71 -33.34 15.90
N ILE A 355 0.42 -33.65 16.04
CA ILE A 355 -0.13 -34.41 17.17
C ILE A 355 -0.95 -35.60 16.65
N GLU A 356 -0.86 -36.75 17.33
CA GLU A 356 -1.71 -37.90 17.05
C GLU A 356 -3.18 -37.58 17.32
N LEU A 357 -4.12 -38.04 16.45
CA LEU A 357 -5.56 -37.81 16.63
C LEU A 357 -6.06 -38.36 17.98
N THR A 358 -5.51 -39.49 18.41
CA THR A 358 -5.88 -40.13 19.69
C THR A 358 -5.48 -39.28 20.91
N GLU A 359 -4.39 -38.54 20.83
CA GLU A 359 -3.95 -37.60 21.88
C GLU A 359 -4.75 -36.29 21.79
N LEU A 360 -4.93 -35.75 20.58
CA LEU A 360 -5.73 -34.55 20.38
C LEU A 360 -7.16 -34.72 20.89
N ARG A 361 -7.78 -35.90 20.74
CA ARG A 361 -9.13 -36.19 21.21
C ARG A 361 -9.28 -36.04 22.72
N LYS A 362 -8.24 -36.27 23.48
CA LYS A 362 -8.29 -36.17 24.95
C LYS A 362 -8.35 -34.69 25.41
N ILE A 363 -7.83 -33.78 24.63
CA ILE A 363 -7.67 -32.35 24.98
C ILE A 363 -8.59 -31.41 24.21
N LEU A 364 -8.92 -31.71 22.96
CA LEU A 364 -9.76 -30.87 22.09
C LEU A 364 -11.24 -31.27 22.28
N ILE A 365 -11.91 -30.76 23.33
CA ILE A 365 -13.26 -31.13 23.70
C ILE A 365 -14.28 -30.02 23.38
N ASN A 366 -14.11 -28.84 23.94
CA ASN A 366 -15.03 -27.69 23.80
C ASN A 366 -14.41 -26.46 23.18
N ASP A 367 -13.25 -26.59 22.54
CA ASP A 367 -12.51 -25.49 21.96
C ASP A 367 -13.09 -25.05 20.61
N TYR A 368 -12.69 -23.83 20.18
CA TYR A 368 -13.14 -23.30 18.91
C TYR A 368 -12.82 -24.23 17.74
N GLY A 369 -13.86 -24.62 17.04
CA GLY A 369 -13.75 -25.49 15.86
C GLY A 369 -13.67 -26.99 16.16
N ALA A 370 -13.65 -27.42 17.41
CA ALA A 370 -13.56 -28.83 17.78
C ALA A 370 -14.70 -29.68 17.16
N GLU A 371 -15.95 -29.25 17.30
CA GLU A 371 -17.12 -29.94 16.70
C GLU A 371 -17.00 -30.02 15.17
N LYS A 372 -16.62 -28.95 14.51
CA LYS A 372 -16.43 -28.92 13.06
C LYS A 372 -15.30 -29.86 12.63
N PHE A 373 -14.19 -29.86 13.36
CA PHE A 373 -13.03 -30.69 13.07
C PHE A 373 -13.40 -32.19 13.16
N TRP A 374 -13.96 -32.61 14.29
CA TRP A 374 -14.33 -34.02 14.49
C TRP A 374 -15.40 -34.51 13.52
N LYS A 375 -16.40 -33.68 13.23
CA LYS A 375 -17.41 -34.00 12.21
C LYS A 375 -16.80 -34.24 10.83
N MET A 376 -15.78 -33.44 10.43
CA MET A 376 -15.12 -33.62 9.14
C MET A 376 -14.17 -34.82 9.12
N ILE A 377 -13.55 -35.14 10.24
CA ILE A 377 -12.74 -36.37 10.37
C ILE A 377 -13.65 -37.62 10.39
N GLY A 378 -14.95 -37.49 10.63
CA GLY A 378 -15.91 -38.59 10.64
C GLY A 378 -16.03 -39.27 12.00
N GLU A 379 -15.83 -38.51 13.05
CA GLU A 379 -15.93 -38.96 14.45
C GLU A 379 -16.90 -38.09 15.24
#